data_0fcebfbf94f665fb864e760a8fbd3f59
#
_entry.id   0fcebfbf94f665fb864e760a8fbd3f59
#
_cell.length_a   1.000
_cell.length_b   1.000
_cell.length_c   1.000
_cell.angle_alpha   90.00
_cell.angle_beta   90.00
_cell.angle_gamma   90.00
#
_symmetry.space_group_name_H-M   'P 1'
#
loop_
_entity.id
_entity.type
_entity.pdbx_description
1 polymer ?
#
loop_
_entity_poly.entity_id
_entity_poly.type
_entity_poly.pdbx_seq_one_letter_code
_entity_poly.pdbx_strand_id
1 'polypeptide(L)'
;MSRFLPQLLACFVFYLPANSQELHSFNYNGLEREYYLYIPEYMPAGAPLVFVFHSYGSSASNIMVYSSMNDLADENKFAVCYPLGTTDIYGERFWNVGYEFHSSETVDDLGFILELSQYLEAQYFISSNNIFSTGMSNGGDFSYLIACEASYRFQAIAPVAGTMMTWIFNSCQPNEPLSVFEIHGTNDSITLWDGDLDNSEGWGAYIGTNSIIQFWEQQNNCQLFLSDTLDNVDTSDDSFIISETYSNCIHSNEVKLYKVINGGHDWPGAFGNMDINSSEEIWEFFQQNIQFETIGDVNFDSFINVQDLLYIIDYINSESQFYFLYDFDQNYNLNAIDIITLIDYLLD
;
A
#
# COMPACT_ATOMS: atom_id res chain seq x y z
N MET A 1 5.63 63.39 9.97
CA MET A 1 4.90 62.65 8.93
C MET A 1 5.70 61.40 8.58
N SER A 2 5.48 60.32 9.30
CA SER A 2 6.12 59.00 9.00
C SER A 2 5.12 58.18 8.20
N ARG A 3 5.48 57.79 6.98
CA ARG A 3 4.69 56.92 6.11
C ARG A 3 4.91 55.48 6.52
N PHE A 4 3.88 54.84 7.02
CA PHE A 4 3.82 53.38 7.14
C PHE A 4 3.61 52.82 5.74
N LEU A 5 4.55 52.00 5.26
CA LEU A 5 4.33 51.07 4.14
C LEU A 5 3.66 49.80 4.72
N PRO A 6 2.58 49.31 4.11
CA PRO A 6 2.08 48.00 4.45
C PRO A 6 3.01 46.93 3.85
N GLN A 7 3.54 46.07 4.70
CA GLN A 7 4.18 44.82 4.23
C GLN A 7 3.09 43.93 3.62
N LEU A 8 3.17 43.70 2.31
CA LEU A 8 2.43 42.62 1.66
C LEU A 8 3.00 41.28 2.19
N LEU A 9 2.20 40.60 2.97
CA LEU A 9 2.41 39.17 3.27
C LEU A 9 2.15 38.42 1.96
N ALA A 10 3.21 37.95 1.32
CA ALA A 10 3.08 37.02 0.19
C ALA A 10 2.74 35.65 0.78
N CYS A 11 1.45 35.26 0.69
CA CYS A 11 1.06 33.85 0.85
C CYS A 11 1.76 33.06 -0.25
N PHE A 12 2.79 32.32 0.11
CA PHE A 12 3.33 31.27 -0.74
C PHE A 12 2.34 30.10 -0.71
N VAL A 13 1.41 30.09 -1.64
CA VAL A 13 0.70 28.87 -2.00
C VAL A 13 1.74 28.00 -2.69
N PHE A 14 2.23 26.97 -2.02
CA PHE A 14 3.01 25.93 -2.66
C PHE A 14 2.07 25.17 -3.62
N TYR A 15 2.07 25.58 -4.87
CA TYR A 15 1.57 24.76 -5.96
C TYR A 15 2.50 23.56 -6.05
N LEU A 16 2.11 22.41 -5.53
CA LEU A 16 2.69 21.15 -5.97
C LEU A 16 2.34 21.03 -7.47
N PRO A 17 3.33 20.79 -8.34
CA PRO A 17 3.04 20.64 -9.76
C PRO A 17 2.11 19.44 -9.93
N ALA A 18 0.94 19.68 -10.50
CA ALA A 18 0.02 18.63 -10.92
C ALA A 18 0.74 17.71 -11.92
N ASN A 19 0.64 16.38 -11.71
CA ASN A 19 1.08 15.33 -12.64
C ASN A 19 2.58 15.24 -12.92
N SER A 20 3.46 15.25 -11.93
CA SER A 20 4.84 14.88 -12.17
C SER A 20 5.12 13.44 -11.72
N GLN A 21 5.28 12.55 -12.70
CA GLN A 21 5.98 11.27 -12.51
C GLN A 21 7.48 11.58 -12.40
N GLU A 22 7.92 12.15 -11.31
CA GLU A 22 9.32 12.47 -11.11
C GLU A 22 10.04 11.32 -10.41
N LEU A 23 11.23 11.01 -10.89
CA LEU A 23 12.14 10.12 -10.20
C LEU A 23 12.75 10.89 -9.02
N HIS A 24 12.50 10.39 -7.84
CA HIS A 24 13.05 10.91 -6.59
C HIS A 24 14.15 10.01 -6.08
N SER A 25 15.06 10.57 -5.28
CA SER A 25 16.03 9.80 -4.52
C SER A 25 15.78 9.92 -3.02
N PHE A 26 16.09 8.85 -2.30
CA PHE A 26 15.96 8.75 -0.86
C PHE A 26 17.18 8.03 -0.28
N ASN A 27 17.89 8.66 0.65
CA ASN A 27 19.04 8.03 1.28
C ASN A 27 18.59 7.16 2.45
N TYR A 28 18.73 5.84 2.30
CA TYR A 28 18.46 4.87 3.36
C TYR A 28 19.77 4.18 3.78
N ASN A 29 20.18 4.37 5.02
CA ASN A 29 21.40 3.77 5.60
C ASN A 29 22.68 3.99 4.75
N GLY A 30 22.78 5.16 4.07
CA GLY A 30 23.92 5.51 3.23
C GLY A 30 23.84 4.94 1.81
N LEU A 31 22.79 4.22 1.46
CA LEU A 31 22.48 3.78 0.11
C LEU A 31 21.45 4.73 -0.50
N GLU A 32 21.76 5.27 -1.68
CA GLU A 32 20.78 6.05 -2.45
C GLU A 32 19.77 5.11 -3.11
N ARG A 33 18.49 5.25 -2.72
CA ARG A 33 17.36 4.51 -3.26
C ARG A 33 16.53 5.44 -4.12
N GLU A 34 15.85 4.90 -5.09
CA GLU A 34 15.04 5.67 -6.04
C GLU A 34 13.57 5.24 -5.97
N TYR A 35 12.66 6.16 -6.28
CA TYR A 35 11.24 5.87 -6.40
C TYR A 35 10.55 6.90 -7.31
N TYR A 36 9.48 6.49 -7.98
CA TYR A 36 8.53 7.41 -8.60
C TYR A 36 7.38 7.65 -7.65
N LEU A 37 6.92 8.88 -7.59
CA LEU A 37 5.75 9.27 -6.80
C LEU A 37 4.74 9.93 -7.72
N TYR A 38 3.50 9.51 -7.62
CA TYR A 38 2.37 10.11 -8.29
C TYR A 38 1.41 10.69 -7.25
N ILE A 39 1.17 12.00 -7.34
CA ILE A 39 0.22 12.73 -6.52
C ILE A 39 -0.84 13.33 -7.46
N PRO A 40 -2.11 12.91 -7.36
CA PRO A 40 -3.18 13.47 -8.18
C PRO A 40 -3.45 14.93 -7.83
N GLU A 41 -3.95 15.67 -8.82
CA GLU A 41 -4.37 17.04 -8.60
C GLU A 41 -5.52 17.09 -7.57
N TYR A 42 -5.43 18.02 -6.61
CA TYR A 42 -6.40 18.17 -5.51
C TYR A 42 -6.51 16.96 -4.59
N MET A 43 -5.42 16.23 -4.38
CA MET A 43 -5.38 15.17 -3.36
C MET A 43 -5.64 15.78 -1.98
N PRO A 44 -6.62 15.29 -1.20
CA PRO A 44 -6.88 15.79 0.14
C PRO A 44 -5.75 15.38 1.10
N ALA A 45 -5.56 16.15 2.16
CA ALA A 45 -4.76 15.70 3.29
C ALA A 45 -5.41 14.46 3.92
N GLY A 46 -4.61 13.53 4.44
CA GLY A 46 -5.09 12.23 4.93
C GLY A 46 -5.45 11.23 3.83
N ALA A 47 -5.10 11.53 2.57
CA ALA A 47 -5.31 10.59 1.47
C ALA A 47 -4.50 9.29 1.66
N PRO A 48 -5.01 8.15 1.16
CA PRO A 48 -4.27 6.89 1.17
C PRO A 48 -2.99 6.93 0.35
N LEU A 49 -2.05 6.01 0.67
CA LEU A 49 -0.86 5.73 -0.11
C LEU A 49 -0.84 4.27 -0.54
N VAL A 50 -0.68 4.02 -1.83
CA VAL A 50 -0.48 2.68 -2.38
C VAL A 50 0.97 2.53 -2.86
N PHE A 51 1.69 1.58 -2.27
CA PHE A 51 2.97 1.12 -2.81
C PHE A 51 2.73 0.05 -3.86
N VAL A 52 3.37 0.20 -5.03
CA VAL A 52 3.27 -0.76 -6.15
C VAL A 52 4.65 -1.26 -6.51
N PHE A 53 4.94 -2.53 -6.22
CA PHE A 53 6.26 -3.13 -6.34
C PHE A 53 6.42 -3.89 -7.66
N HIS A 54 7.54 -3.66 -8.35
CA HIS A 54 7.86 -4.31 -9.62
C HIS A 54 8.33 -5.77 -9.42
N SER A 55 8.24 -6.57 -10.49
CA SER A 55 8.74 -7.95 -10.55
C SER A 55 10.27 -8.00 -10.60
N TYR A 56 10.86 -9.19 -10.35
CA TYR A 56 12.27 -9.46 -10.57
C TYR A 56 12.69 -9.13 -12.01
N GLY A 57 13.85 -8.48 -12.17
CA GLY A 57 14.36 -8.05 -13.46
C GLY A 57 13.55 -6.94 -14.15
N SER A 58 12.55 -6.37 -13.48
CA SER A 58 11.67 -5.33 -14.00
C SER A 58 12.02 -3.95 -13.43
N SER A 59 11.12 -2.99 -13.55
CA SER A 59 11.31 -1.62 -13.09
C SER A 59 10.01 -0.97 -12.62
N ALA A 60 10.13 0.11 -11.86
CA ALA A 60 8.99 0.93 -11.45
C ALA A 60 8.20 1.46 -12.65
N SER A 61 8.85 1.86 -13.75
CA SER A 61 8.16 2.32 -14.95
C SER A 61 7.36 1.22 -15.63
N ASN A 62 7.82 -0.03 -15.59
CA ASN A 62 7.08 -1.16 -16.16
C ASN A 62 5.82 -1.46 -15.34
N ILE A 63 5.94 -1.59 -14.01
CA ILE A 63 4.77 -1.89 -13.18
C ILE A 63 3.77 -0.72 -13.17
N MET A 64 4.22 0.51 -13.35
CA MET A 64 3.36 1.68 -13.53
C MET A 64 2.47 1.54 -14.78
N VAL A 65 3.04 1.04 -15.89
CA VAL A 65 2.28 0.78 -17.13
C VAL A 65 1.33 -0.40 -16.95
N TYR A 66 1.78 -1.49 -16.31
CA TYR A 66 0.94 -2.65 -16.05
C TYR A 66 -0.27 -2.33 -15.17
N SER A 67 -0.01 -1.64 -14.07
CA SER A 67 -1.04 -1.39 -13.08
C SER A 67 -1.98 -0.26 -13.47
N SER A 68 -1.55 0.69 -14.32
CA SER A 68 -2.30 1.93 -14.58
C SER A 68 -2.86 2.60 -13.31
N MET A 69 -2.20 2.38 -12.17
CA MET A 69 -2.71 2.80 -10.85
C MET A 69 -2.81 4.33 -10.75
N ASN A 70 -2.08 5.07 -11.59
CA ASN A 70 -2.17 6.53 -11.65
C ASN A 70 -3.55 7.02 -12.10
N ASP A 71 -4.19 6.31 -13.05
CA ASP A 71 -5.51 6.66 -13.55
C ASP A 71 -6.56 6.53 -12.43
N LEU A 72 -6.46 5.44 -11.66
CA LEU A 72 -7.29 5.22 -10.47
C LEU A 72 -7.01 6.25 -9.36
N ALA A 73 -5.75 6.64 -9.19
CA ALA A 73 -5.37 7.67 -8.24
C ALA A 73 -5.98 9.03 -8.61
N ASP A 74 -6.04 9.39 -9.90
CA ASP A 74 -6.71 10.61 -10.35
C ASP A 74 -8.22 10.60 -10.06
N GLU A 75 -8.86 9.46 -10.22
CA GLU A 75 -10.30 9.31 -9.96
C GLU A 75 -10.62 9.31 -8.45
N ASN A 76 -9.79 8.63 -7.65
CA ASN A 76 -10.09 8.32 -6.26
C ASN A 76 -9.26 9.14 -5.24
N LYS A 77 -8.32 9.97 -5.72
CA LYS A 77 -7.54 10.92 -4.89
C LYS A 77 -6.65 10.28 -3.83
N PHE A 78 -5.89 9.26 -4.20
CA PHE A 78 -4.84 8.65 -3.38
C PHE A 78 -3.45 8.83 -4.01
N ALA A 79 -2.39 8.74 -3.21
CA ALA A 79 -1.02 8.78 -3.69
C ALA A 79 -0.55 7.39 -4.12
N VAL A 80 0.31 7.31 -5.15
CA VAL A 80 0.95 6.07 -5.57
C VAL A 80 2.46 6.21 -5.55
N CYS A 81 3.13 5.30 -4.86
CA CYS A 81 4.59 5.21 -4.84
C CYS A 81 5.04 3.93 -5.56
N TYR A 82 5.96 4.09 -6.52
CA TYR A 82 6.60 3.00 -7.24
C TYR A 82 8.09 2.99 -6.92
N PRO A 83 8.51 2.32 -5.84
CA PRO A 83 9.92 2.25 -5.49
C PRO A 83 10.70 1.38 -6.48
N LEU A 84 12.01 1.60 -6.52
CA LEU A 84 12.94 0.79 -7.29
C LEU A 84 13.75 -0.10 -6.35
N GLY A 85 13.68 -1.40 -6.59
CA GLY A 85 14.58 -2.38 -5.98
C GLY A 85 16.02 -2.12 -6.36
N THR A 86 16.97 -2.60 -5.54
CA THR A 86 18.39 -2.61 -5.91
C THR A 86 18.66 -3.61 -7.03
N THR A 87 19.87 -3.60 -7.57
CA THR A 87 20.33 -4.62 -8.53
C THR A 87 21.13 -5.69 -7.82
N ASP A 88 20.88 -6.95 -8.15
CA ASP A 88 21.63 -8.08 -7.67
C ASP A 88 22.96 -8.28 -8.41
N ILE A 89 23.67 -9.37 -8.10
CA ILE A 89 24.94 -9.74 -8.75
C ILE A 89 24.81 -10.05 -10.24
N TYR A 90 23.60 -10.29 -10.75
CA TYR A 90 23.32 -10.54 -12.16
C TYR A 90 22.95 -9.25 -12.91
N GLY A 91 22.81 -8.14 -12.19
CA GLY A 91 22.40 -6.84 -12.73
C GLY A 91 20.89 -6.67 -12.84
N GLU A 92 20.11 -7.58 -12.24
CA GLU A 92 18.66 -7.56 -12.25
C GLU A 92 18.12 -6.83 -11.00
N ARG A 93 17.09 -6.00 -11.17
CA ARG A 93 16.42 -5.35 -10.03
C ARG A 93 15.55 -6.34 -9.28
N PHE A 94 15.56 -6.25 -7.96
CA PHE A 94 14.86 -7.19 -7.09
C PHE A 94 14.45 -6.57 -5.76
N TRP A 95 13.52 -7.25 -5.10
CA TRP A 95 13.18 -7.09 -3.69
C TRP A 95 13.74 -8.28 -2.94
N ASN A 96 14.44 -8.04 -1.85
CA ASN A 96 15.11 -9.10 -1.08
C ASN A 96 14.10 -9.89 -0.23
N VAL A 97 13.53 -10.91 -0.81
CA VAL A 97 12.64 -11.89 -0.15
C VAL A 97 13.34 -13.18 0.19
N GLY A 98 14.67 -13.24 0.00
CA GLY A 98 15.49 -14.40 0.33
C GLY A 98 15.41 -15.53 -0.69
N TYR A 99 15.39 -15.21 -1.99
CA TYR A 99 15.60 -16.22 -3.02
C TYR A 99 16.93 -16.94 -2.82
N GLU A 100 17.02 -18.22 -3.19
CA GLU A 100 18.22 -19.03 -2.92
C GLU A 100 19.48 -18.42 -3.53
N PHE A 101 19.39 -17.91 -4.76
CA PHE A 101 20.52 -17.28 -5.44
C PHE A 101 20.84 -15.87 -4.91
N HIS A 102 20.03 -15.30 -4.02
CA HIS A 102 20.28 -14.07 -3.29
C HIS A 102 20.84 -14.29 -1.87
N SER A 103 21.35 -15.48 -1.56
CA SER A 103 21.87 -15.81 -0.22
C SER A 103 23.02 -14.91 0.27
N SER A 104 23.69 -14.18 -0.62
CA SER A 104 24.71 -13.18 -0.29
C SER A 104 24.17 -11.73 -0.23
N GLU A 105 22.93 -11.51 -0.65
CA GLU A 105 22.30 -10.18 -0.63
C GLU A 105 21.89 -9.82 0.80
N THR A 106 22.26 -8.60 1.21
CA THR A 106 22.01 -8.10 2.57
C THR A 106 21.24 -6.78 2.57
N VAL A 107 20.69 -6.40 1.42
CA VAL A 107 19.91 -5.16 1.31
C VAL A 107 18.65 -5.27 2.17
N ASP A 108 18.38 -4.23 2.93
CA ASP A 108 17.20 -4.09 3.77
C ASP A 108 16.13 -3.27 3.04
N ASP A 109 15.38 -3.94 2.16
CA ASP A 109 14.30 -3.31 1.42
C ASP A 109 13.11 -2.95 2.31
N LEU A 110 12.81 -3.79 3.31
CA LEU A 110 11.71 -3.55 4.24
C LEU A 110 11.94 -2.26 5.03
N GLY A 111 13.11 -2.11 5.63
CA GLY A 111 13.45 -0.89 6.37
C GLY A 111 13.43 0.35 5.48
N PHE A 112 13.88 0.24 4.22
CA PHE A 112 13.77 1.33 3.25
C PHE A 112 12.30 1.75 3.02
N ILE A 113 11.39 0.81 2.78
CA ILE A 113 9.98 1.12 2.54
C ILE A 113 9.31 1.71 3.79
N LEU A 114 9.66 1.23 4.96
CA LEU A 114 9.13 1.78 6.22
C LEU A 114 9.57 3.24 6.42
N GLU A 115 10.85 3.57 6.25
CA GLU A 115 11.32 4.95 6.35
C GLU A 115 10.77 5.84 5.22
N LEU A 116 10.70 5.32 4.00
CA LEU A 116 10.11 6.04 2.88
C LEU A 116 8.63 6.35 3.14
N SER A 117 7.87 5.40 3.68
CA SER A 117 6.45 5.62 4.00
C SER A 117 6.25 6.75 5.01
N GLN A 118 7.09 6.83 6.06
CA GLN A 118 7.06 7.90 7.05
C GLN A 118 7.45 9.26 6.44
N TYR A 119 8.46 9.25 5.56
CA TYR A 119 8.87 10.45 4.85
C TYR A 119 7.75 11.00 3.95
N LEU A 120 7.09 10.12 3.17
CA LEU A 120 6.00 10.50 2.27
C LEU A 120 4.78 11.02 3.05
N GLU A 121 4.43 10.37 4.17
CA GLU A 121 3.40 10.84 5.08
C GLU A 121 3.66 12.28 5.53
N ALA A 122 4.86 12.55 6.04
CA ALA A 122 5.21 13.87 6.53
C ALA A 122 5.29 14.95 5.43
N GLN A 123 5.72 14.59 4.21
CA GLN A 123 5.92 15.55 3.11
C GLN A 123 4.65 15.87 2.35
N TYR A 124 3.73 14.91 2.23
CA TYR A 124 2.55 15.02 1.35
C TYR A 124 1.24 14.92 2.12
N PHE A 125 1.29 14.95 3.45
CA PHE A 125 0.09 14.85 4.32
C PHE A 125 -0.74 13.60 4.03
N ILE A 126 -0.06 12.47 3.78
CA ILE A 126 -0.67 11.17 3.56
C ILE A 126 -1.14 10.60 4.90
N SER A 127 -2.24 9.86 4.91
CA SER A 127 -2.71 9.16 6.10
C SER A 127 -1.67 8.19 6.65
N SER A 128 -1.43 8.23 7.95
CA SER A 128 -0.58 7.26 8.63
C SER A 128 -1.22 5.87 8.73
N ASN A 129 -2.56 5.80 8.65
CA ASN A 129 -3.35 4.59 8.85
C ASN A 129 -3.80 3.94 7.54
N ASN A 130 -3.66 4.62 6.39
CA ASN A 130 -4.15 4.15 5.09
C ASN A 130 -3.01 3.94 4.11
N ILE A 131 -2.09 3.04 4.46
CA ILE A 131 -0.97 2.64 3.62
C ILE A 131 -1.19 1.20 3.16
N PHE A 132 -1.09 0.98 1.86
CA PHE A 132 -1.39 -0.26 1.18
C PHE A 132 -0.20 -0.75 0.35
N SER A 133 -0.13 -2.06 0.13
CA SER A 133 0.94 -2.68 -0.64
C SER A 133 0.37 -3.61 -1.71
N THR A 134 0.82 -3.43 -2.94
CA THR A 134 0.60 -4.37 -4.04
C THR A 134 1.87 -4.51 -4.87
N GLY A 135 1.92 -5.53 -5.69
CA GLY A 135 3.02 -5.78 -6.61
C GLY A 135 2.86 -7.10 -7.31
N MET A 136 3.65 -7.31 -8.34
CA MET A 136 3.60 -8.53 -9.14
C MET A 136 4.83 -9.40 -8.90
N SER A 137 4.63 -10.73 -8.82
CA SER A 137 5.74 -11.69 -8.73
C SER A 137 6.63 -11.40 -7.52
N ASN A 138 7.93 -11.14 -7.68
CA ASN A 138 8.82 -10.71 -6.61
C ASN A 138 8.29 -9.49 -5.81
N GLY A 139 7.57 -8.56 -6.45
CA GLY A 139 6.87 -7.47 -5.77
C GLY A 139 5.66 -7.95 -4.94
N GLY A 140 4.98 -9.01 -5.39
CA GLY A 140 3.95 -9.70 -4.63
C GLY A 140 4.51 -10.46 -3.43
N ASP A 141 5.63 -11.18 -3.61
CA ASP A 141 6.36 -11.85 -2.53
C ASP A 141 6.80 -10.84 -1.46
N PHE A 142 7.25 -9.67 -1.91
CA PHE A 142 7.65 -8.60 -1.00
C PHE A 142 6.45 -8.00 -0.24
N SER A 143 5.28 -7.92 -0.87
CA SER A 143 4.04 -7.54 -0.17
C SER A 143 3.68 -8.53 0.94
N TYR A 144 3.90 -9.82 0.75
CA TYR A 144 3.75 -10.81 1.82
C TYR A 144 4.79 -10.65 2.93
N LEU A 145 6.04 -10.33 2.61
CA LEU A 145 7.05 -10.02 3.62
C LEU A 145 6.64 -8.79 4.45
N ILE A 146 6.14 -7.74 3.81
CA ILE A 146 5.57 -6.55 4.47
C ILE A 146 4.44 -6.96 5.42
N ALA A 147 3.51 -7.80 4.97
CA ALA A 147 2.40 -8.25 5.80
C ALA A 147 2.85 -9.03 7.04
N CYS A 148 3.92 -9.82 6.94
CA CYS A 148 4.46 -10.58 8.05
C CYS A 148 5.22 -9.74 9.07
N GLU A 149 6.01 -8.77 8.62
CA GLU A 149 6.99 -8.06 9.45
C GLU A 149 6.57 -6.63 9.80
N ALA A 150 5.61 -6.05 9.05
CA ALA A 150 5.22 -4.64 9.15
C ALA A 150 3.69 -4.43 9.09
N SER A 151 2.89 -5.40 9.52
CA SER A 151 1.42 -5.29 9.52
C SER A 151 0.89 -4.11 10.34
N TYR A 152 1.67 -3.60 11.30
CA TYR A 152 1.33 -2.41 12.08
C TYR A 152 1.37 -1.11 11.25
N ARG A 153 1.97 -1.15 10.06
CA ARG A 153 2.14 0.02 9.18
C ARG A 153 1.27 -0.05 7.92
N PHE A 154 0.89 -1.25 7.51
CA PHE A 154 0.10 -1.48 6.31
C PHE A 154 -1.28 -2.01 6.66
N GLN A 155 -2.32 -1.40 6.10
CA GLN A 155 -3.71 -1.73 6.38
C GLN A 155 -4.20 -2.95 5.60
N ALA A 156 -3.71 -3.12 4.38
CA ALA A 156 -3.98 -4.29 3.55
C ALA A 156 -2.88 -4.50 2.51
N ILE A 157 -2.79 -5.73 2.00
CA ILE A 157 -1.94 -6.09 0.87
C ILE A 157 -2.76 -6.75 -0.25
N ALA A 158 -2.31 -6.56 -1.49
CA ALA A 158 -2.92 -7.19 -2.66
C ALA A 158 -1.83 -7.69 -3.64
N PRO A 159 -1.14 -8.80 -3.33
CA PRO A 159 -0.17 -9.41 -4.25
C PRO A 159 -0.83 -9.94 -5.52
N VAL A 160 -0.08 -9.88 -6.64
CA VAL A 160 -0.46 -10.48 -7.93
C VAL A 160 0.63 -11.45 -8.36
N ALA A 161 0.27 -12.72 -8.58
CA ALA A 161 1.19 -13.81 -8.91
C ALA A 161 2.37 -13.90 -7.92
N GLY A 162 2.10 -13.61 -6.64
CA GLY A 162 3.05 -13.62 -5.55
C GLY A 162 3.06 -14.95 -4.77
N THR A 163 4.06 -15.13 -3.92
CA THR A 163 4.16 -16.28 -3.01
C THR A 163 4.87 -15.92 -1.72
N MET A 164 4.84 -16.84 -0.76
CA MET A 164 5.63 -16.75 0.47
C MET A 164 6.77 -17.77 0.41
N MET A 165 8.01 -17.29 0.43
CA MET A 165 9.16 -18.18 0.64
C MET A 165 8.97 -18.95 1.95
N THR A 166 9.43 -20.20 2.02
CA THR A 166 9.21 -21.05 3.21
C THR A 166 9.74 -20.43 4.49
N TRP A 167 10.81 -19.64 4.43
CA TRP A 167 11.36 -18.98 5.60
C TRP A 167 10.43 -17.85 6.09
N ILE A 168 9.82 -17.07 5.17
CA ILE A 168 8.81 -16.02 5.49
C ILE A 168 7.60 -16.71 6.13
N PHE A 169 7.05 -17.72 5.46
CA PHE A 169 5.87 -18.44 5.94
C PHE A 169 6.06 -19.03 7.35
N ASN A 170 7.20 -19.67 7.62
CA ASN A 170 7.46 -20.31 8.89
C ASN A 170 7.73 -19.31 10.03
N SER A 171 8.20 -18.12 9.74
CA SER A 171 8.48 -17.07 10.74
C SER A 171 7.37 -16.01 10.83
N CYS A 172 6.39 -16.03 9.94
CA CYS A 172 5.35 -15.02 9.83
C CYS A 172 4.50 -14.97 11.11
N GLN A 173 4.60 -13.86 11.81
CA GLN A 173 3.78 -13.53 13.00
C GLN A 173 3.37 -12.08 12.94
N PRO A 174 2.34 -11.74 12.14
CA PRO A 174 1.90 -10.36 11.99
C PRO A 174 1.60 -9.73 13.35
N ASN A 175 2.06 -8.49 13.56
CA ASN A 175 1.77 -7.74 14.78
C ASN A 175 0.28 -7.47 14.94
N GLU A 176 -0.35 -7.15 13.80
CA GLU A 176 -1.78 -6.87 13.70
C GLU A 176 -2.36 -7.68 12.53
N PRO A 177 -3.59 -8.22 12.67
CA PRO A 177 -4.29 -8.80 11.52
C PRO A 177 -4.50 -7.75 10.44
N LEU A 178 -4.31 -8.13 9.16
CA LEU A 178 -4.55 -7.24 8.02
C LEU A 178 -5.27 -7.98 6.90
N SER A 179 -5.96 -7.23 6.06
CA SER A 179 -6.66 -7.79 4.90
C SER A 179 -5.68 -8.20 3.79
N VAL A 180 -5.96 -9.32 3.13
CA VAL A 180 -5.10 -9.90 2.07
C VAL A 180 -5.94 -10.26 0.85
N PHE A 181 -5.52 -9.80 -0.33
CA PHE A 181 -6.17 -10.15 -1.59
C PHE A 181 -5.13 -10.65 -2.61
N GLU A 182 -5.11 -11.93 -2.91
CA GLU A 182 -4.23 -12.52 -3.92
C GLU A 182 -4.96 -12.72 -5.24
N ILE A 183 -4.30 -12.38 -6.35
CA ILE A 183 -4.74 -12.69 -7.72
C ILE A 183 -3.70 -13.58 -8.36
N HIS A 184 -4.05 -14.84 -8.71
CA HIS A 184 -3.06 -15.81 -9.16
C HIS A 184 -3.58 -16.75 -10.24
N GLY A 185 -2.77 -16.99 -11.28
CA GLY A 185 -3.05 -17.92 -12.36
C GLY A 185 -2.80 -19.39 -11.96
N THR A 186 -3.76 -20.29 -12.22
CA THR A 186 -3.57 -21.71 -11.89
C THR A 186 -2.59 -22.44 -12.79
N ASN A 187 -2.25 -21.86 -13.95
CA ASN A 187 -1.24 -22.35 -14.88
C ASN A 187 0.02 -21.47 -14.90
N ASP A 188 0.22 -20.69 -13.82
CA ASP A 188 1.45 -19.91 -13.67
C ASP A 188 2.66 -20.85 -13.70
N SER A 189 3.57 -20.61 -14.66
CA SER A 189 4.78 -21.41 -14.87
C SER A 189 6.03 -20.79 -14.25
N ILE A 190 5.90 -19.64 -13.61
CA ILE A 190 6.99 -18.93 -12.92
C ILE A 190 6.80 -19.03 -11.41
N THR A 191 5.67 -18.53 -10.89
CA THR A 191 5.28 -18.74 -9.49
C THR A 191 4.21 -19.81 -9.47
N LEU A 192 4.63 -21.07 -9.24
CA LEU A 192 3.76 -22.22 -9.38
C LEU A 192 2.60 -22.18 -8.38
N TRP A 193 1.38 -22.39 -8.86
CA TRP A 193 0.15 -22.44 -8.06
C TRP A 193 0.26 -23.34 -6.82
N ASP A 194 0.86 -24.53 -6.99
CA ASP A 194 1.03 -25.52 -5.91
C ASP A 194 2.29 -25.29 -5.07
N GLY A 195 3.05 -24.22 -5.38
CA GLY A 195 4.32 -23.95 -4.74
C GLY A 195 5.46 -24.81 -5.27
N ASP A 196 6.65 -24.60 -4.74
CA ASP A 196 7.87 -25.37 -5.08
C ASP A 196 8.70 -25.66 -3.83
N LEU A 197 8.24 -26.63 -3.03
CA LEU A 197 8.90 -26.99 -1.78
C LEU A 197 10.25 -27.73 -2.01
N ASP A 198 10.41 -28.33 -3.18
CA ASP A 198 11.62 -29.05 -3.57
C ASP A 198 12.64 -28.13 -4.29
N ASN A 199 12.28 -26.86 -4.49
CA ASN A 199 13.09 -25.86 -5.20
C ASN A 199 13.52 -26.34 -6.59
N SER A 200 12.58 -26.89 -7.35
CA SER A 200 12.83 -27.42 -8.70
C SER A 200 13.10 -26.33 -9.73
N GLU A 201 12.54 -25.13 -9.50
CA GLU A 201 12.68 -23.96 -10.38
C GLU A 201 13.88 -23.08 -9.99
N GLY A 202 14.49 -23.28 -8.82
CA GLY A 202 15.72 -22.60 -8.40
C GLY A 202 15.53 -21.25 -7.74
N TRP A 203 14.28 -20.83 -7.46
CA TRP A 203 14.00 -19.59 -6.73
C TRP A 203 14.23 -19.71 -5.22
N GLY A 204 14.30 -20.91 -4.70
CA GLY A 204 14.20 -21.27 -3.29
C GLY A 204 12.83 -21.89 -3.01
N ALA A 205 12.73 -22.65 -1.92
CA ALA A 205 11.48 -23.30 -1.57
C ALA A 205 10.40 -22.28 -1.16
N TYR A 206 9.19 -22.38 -1.74
CA TYR A 206 8.05 -21.49 -1.46
C TYR A 206 6.72 -22.25 -1.40
N ILE A 207 5.73 -21.60 -0.81
CA ILE A 207 4.43 -22.19 -0.45
C ILE A 207 3.43 -21.99 -1.58
N GLY A 208 2.55 -22.99 -1.82
CA GLY A 208 1.47 -22.89 -2.81
C GLY A 208 0.34 -21.95 -2.34
N THR A 209 -0.30 -21.29 -3.31
CA THR A 209 -1.31 -20.23 -3.13
C THR A 209 -2.42 -20.62 -2.16
N ASN A 210 -3.00 -21.83 -2.31
CA ASN A 210 -4.08 -22.26 -1.40
C ASN A 210 -3.62 -22.32 0.08
N SER A 211 -2.38 -22.73 0.33
CA SER A 211 -1.83 -22.83 1.70
C SER A 211 -1.56 -21.44 2.28
N ILE A 212 -1.15 -20.49 1.45
CA ILE A 212 -0.96 -19.09 1.84
C ILE A 212 -2.30 -18.47 2.24
N ILE A 213 -3.34 -18.65 1.42
CA ILE A 213 -4.68 -18.13 1.72
C ILE A 213 -5.24 -18.75 3.00
N GLN A 214 -5.07 -20.07 3.19
CA GLN A 214 -5.48 -20.73 4.43
C GLN A 214 -4.73 -20.21 5.66
N PHE A 215 -3.44 -19.88 5.52
CA PHE A 215 -2.67 -19.25 6.59
C PHE A 215 -3.29 -17.89 6.97
N TRP A 216 -3.55 -17.01 6.00
CA TRP A 216 -4.12 -15.69 6.27
C TRP A 216 -5.54 -15.75 6.78
N GLU A 217 -6.36 -16.69 6.30
CA GLU A 217 -7.71 -16.98 6.84
C GLU A 217 -7.63 -17.29 8.34
N GLN A 218 -6.66 -18.13 8.75
CA GLN A 218 -6.45 -18.49 10.14
C GLN A 218 -5.90 -17.32 10.97
N GLN A 219 -4.92 -16.56 10.46
CA GLN A 219 -4.38 -15.38 11.14
C GLN A 219 -5.48 -14.33 11.41
N ASN A 220 -6.36 -14.13 10.46
CA ASN A 220 -7.50 -13.21 10.58
C ASN A 220 -8.71 -13.82 11.29
N ASN A 221 -8.67 -15.11 11.65
CA ASN A 221 -9.77 -15.83 12.31
C ASN A 221 -11.11 -15.62 11.59
N CYS A 222 -11.14 -15.78 10.27
CA CYS A 222 -12.33 -15.60 9.44
C CYS A 222 -13.36 -16.70 9.70
N GLN A 223 -14.66 -16.37 9.66
CA GLN A 223 -15.75 -17.28 10.03
C GLN A 223 -16.68 -17.63 8.88
N LEU A 224 -16.65 -16.86 7.80
CA LEU A 224 -17.51 -17.05 6.65
C LEU A 224 -16.66 -17.24 5.40
N PHE A 225 -17.12 -18.15 4.55
CA PHE A 225 -16.53 -18.43 3.25
C PHE A 225 -17.59 -18.33 2.16
N LEU A 226 -17.27 -17.62 1.09
CA LEU A 226 -18.05 -17.51 -0.12
C LEU A 226 -17.17 -17.81 -1.32
N SER A 227 -17.68 -18.56 -2.27
CA SER A 227 -17.04 -18.77 -3.56
C SER A 227 -18.03 -18.53 -4.68
N ASP A 228 -17.62 -17.77 -5.69
CA ASP A 228 -18.42 -17.45 -6.87
C ASP A 228 -17.55 -17.48 -8.13
N THR A 229 -18.16 -17.67 -9.28
CA THR A 229 -17.49 -17.57 -10.58
C THR A 229 -17.86 -16.23 -11.20
N LEU A 230 -16.85 -15.41 -11.49
CA LEU A 230 -17.06 -14.12 -12.14
C LEU A 230 -17.48 -14.31 -13.61
N ASP A 231 -18.06 -13.28 -14.18
CA ASP A 231 -18.45 -13.28 -15.59
C ASP A 231 -17.20 -13.45 -16.47
N ASN A 232 -17.21 -14.46 -17.33
CA ASN A 232 -16.17 -14.66 -18.34
C ASN A 232 -16.50 -13.75 -19.53
N VAL A 233 -15.86 -12.57 -19.57
CA VAL A 233 -16.10 -11.51 -20.54
C VAL A 233 -15.31 -11.75 -21.83
N ASP A 234 -14.05 -12.18 -21.71
CA ASP A 234 -13.22 -12.58 -22.84
C ASP A 234 -13.08 -14.09 -22.95
N THR A 235 -13.99 -14.72 -23.66
CA THR A 235 -13.97 -16.17 -23.87
C THR A 235 -12.88 -16.66 -24.83
N SER A 236 -12.02 -15.76 -25.35
CA SER A 236 -10.99 -16.11 -26.32
C SER A 236 -9.63 -16.44 -25.67
N ASP A 237 -9.46 -16.12 -24.39
CA ASP A 237 -8.22 -16.36 -23.64
C ASP A 237 -8.16 -17.71 -22.92
N ASP A 238 -9.23 -18.54 -23.06
CA ASP A 238 -9.39 -19.84 -22.42
C ASP A 238 -9.29 -19.83 -20.88
N SER A 239 -9.39 -18.66 -20.26
CA SER A 239 -9.33 -18.47 -18.81
C SER A 239 -10.64 -17.94 -18.23
N PHE A 240 -10.85 -18.06 -16.91
CA PHE A 240 -11.95 -17.45 -16.17
C PHE A 240 -11.59 -17.36 -14.68
N ILE A 241 -12.35 -16.60 -13.92
CA ILE A 241 -12.02 -16.31 -12.53
C ILE A 241 -13.02 -16.94 -11.57
N ILE A 242 -12.49 -17.64 -10.55
CA ILE A 242 -13.22 -18.02 -9.35
C ILE A 242 -12.76 -17.09 -8.23
N SER A 243 -13.70 -16.34 -7.67
CA SER A 243 -13.52 -15.53 -6.47
C SER A 243 -13.76 -16.38 -5.23
N GLU A 244 -12.86 -16.36 -4.29
CA GLU A 244 -13.01 -16.92 -2.95
C GLU A 244 -12.80 -15.81 -1.92
N THR A 245 -13.80 -15.64 -1.04
CA THR A 245 -13.78 -14.59 -0.02
C THR A 245 -14.00 -15.19 1.35
N TYR A 246 -13.10 -14.90 2.27
CA TYR A 246 -13.17 -15.24 3.68
C TYR A 246 -13.44 -13.97 4.46
N SER A 247 -14.58 -13.88 5.10
CA SER A 247 -15.07 -12.68 5.76
C SER A 247 -15.53 -12.95 7.20
N ASN A 248 -16.09 -11.92 7.86
CA ASN A 248 -16.37 -11.95 9.29
C ASN A 248 -15.11 -12.32 10.10
N CYS A 249 -14.02 -11.68 9.75
CA CYS A 249 -12.71 -11.83 10.37
C CYS A 249 -12.52 -10.84 11.52
N ILE A 250 -11.42 -10.96 12.26
CA ILE A 250 -11.02 -9.98 13.28
C ILE A 250 -10.86 -8.59 12.64
N HIS A 251 -11.25 -7.55 13.34
CA HIS A 251 -11.16 -6.14 12.90
C HIS A 251 -11.90 -5.84 11.59
N SER A 252 -12.87 -6.67 11.20
CA SER A 252 -13.57 -6.60 9.92
C SER A 252 -12.66 -6.79 8.70
N ASN A 253 -11.50 -7.38 8.89
CA ASN A 253 -10.61 -7.75 7.80
C ASN A 253 -11.25 -8.77 6.85
N GLU A 254 -10.66 -8.91 5.67
CA GLU A 254 -11.06 -9.89 4.66
C GLU A 254 -9.83 -10.59 4.07
N VAL A 255 -9.98 -11.86 3.75
CA VAL A 255 -9.00 -12.59 2.92
C VAL A 255 -9.70 -13.00 1.63
N LYS A 256 -9.16 -12.57 0.50
CA LYS A 256 -9.74 -12.75 -0.83
C LYS A 256 -8.73 -13.40 -1.77
N LEU A 257 -9.21 -14.30 -2.61
CA LEU A 257 -8.42 -14.93 -3.65
C LEU A 257 -9.18 -14.90 -4.96
N TYR A 258 -8.55 -14.37 -6.00
CA TYR A 258 -8.99 -14.61 -7.37
C TYR A 258 -8.14 -15.69 -8.00
N LYS A 259 -8.76 -16.86 -8.19
CA LYS A 259 -8.16 -17.97 -8.95
C LYS A 259 -8.42 -17.75 -10.42
N VAL A 260 -7.40 -17.34 -11.14
CA VAL A 260 -7.50 -17.23 -12.59
C VAL A 260 -7.26 -18.62 -13.18
N ILE A 261 -8.35 -19.35 -13.42
CA ILE A 261 -8.30 -20.71 -13.95
C ILE A 261 -7.71 -20.68 -15.36
N ASN A 262 -6.69 -21.51 -15.59
CA ASN A 262 -5.84 -21.52 -16.79
C ASN A 262 -5.00 -20.26 -17.01
N GLY A 263 -5.10 -19.22 -16.15
CA GLY A 263 -4.26 -18.05 -16.22
C GLY A 263 -2.79 -18.35 -15.96
N GLY A 264 -1.91 -17.55 -16.54
CA GLY A 264 -0.46 -17.63 -16.41
C GLY A 264 0.11 -16.70 -15.37
N HIS A 265 1.38 -16.31 -15.57
CA HIS A 265 2.09 -15.33 -14.76
C HIS A 265 1.76 -13.91 -15.24
N ASP A 266 0.58 -13.43 -14.91
CA ASP A 266 -0.06 -12.29 -15.55
C ASP A 266 -0.51 -11.23 -14.53
N TRP A 267 -0.76 -10.02 -15.05
CA TRP A 267 -1.55 -8.98 -14.38
C TRP A 267 -2.87 -8.88 -15.12
N PRO A 268 -3.94 -9.59 -14.67
CA PRO A 268 -5.23 -9.60 -15.35
C PRO A 268 -5.76 -8.19 -15.64
N GLY A 269 -6.25 -7.98 -16.85
CA GLY A 269 -6.68 -6.68 -17.35
C GLY A 269 -5.60 -5.88 -18.07
N ALA A 270 -4.30 -6.15 -17.82
CA ALA A 270 -3.19 -5.60 -18.60
C ALA A 270 -2.71 -6.59 -19.68
N PHE A 271 -2.62 -7.87 -19.32
CA PHE A 271 -2.31 -8.99 -20.21
C PHE A 271 -2.72 -10.31 -19.52
N GLY A 272 -2.84 -11.40 -20.30
CA GLY A 272 -3.35 -12.68 -19.84
C GLY A 272 -4.87 -12.69 -19.78
N ASN A 273 -5.45 -12.96 -18.62
CA ASN A 273 -6.89 -12.88 -18.42
C ASN A 273 -7.41 -11.45 -18.58
N MET A 274 -8.51 -11.28 -19.29
CA MET A 274 -9.11 -9.98 -19.60
C MET A 274 -10.54 -9.84 -19.06
N ASP A 275 -10.96 -10.73 -18.13
CA ASP A 275 -12.29 -10.68 -17.53
C ASP A 275 -12.43 -9.60 -16.47
N ILE A 276 -11.31 -9.18 -15.87
CA ILE A 276 -11.24 -8.14 -14.85
C ILE A 276 -10.14 -7.13 -15.16
N ASN A 277 -10.16 -6.01 -14.46
CA ASN A 277 -9.01 -5.12 -14.30
C ASN A 277 -8.46 -5.28 -12.86
N SER A 278 -7.35 -5.98 -12.71
CA SER A 278 -6.76 -6.25 -11.39
C SER A 278 -6.53 -4.98 -10.58
N SER A 279 -6.17 -3.88 -11.21
CA SER A 279 -5.90 -2.63 -10.50
C SER A 279 -7.18 -2.01 -9.92
N GLU A 280 -8.31 -2.09 -10.64
CA GLU A 280 -9.62 -1.67 -10.14
C GLU A 280 -10.06 -2.55 -8.96
N GLU A 281 -9.95 -3.88 -9.09
CA GLU A 281 -10.30 -4.84 -8.03
C GLU A 281 -9.43 -4.64 -6.77
N ILE A 282 -8.12 -4.39 -6.95
CA ILE A 282 -7.18 -4.09 -5.87
C ILE A 282 -7.56 -2.78 -5.18
N TRP A 283 -7.88 -1.73 -5.95
CA TRP A 283 -8.29 -0.47 -5.36
C TRP A 283 -9.63 -0.59 -4.61
N GLU A 284 -10.62 -1.28 -5.17
CA GLU A 284 -11.89 -1.55 -4.49
C GLU A 284 -11.68 -2.29 -3.17
N PHE A 285 -10.77 -3.28 -3.16
CA PHE A 285 -10.39 -3.98 -1.95
C PHE A 285 -9.71 -3.06 -0.93
N PHE A 286 -8.77 -2.21 -1.35
CA PHE A 286 -8.12 -1.26 -0.46
C PHE A 286 -9.10 -0.22 0.07
N GLN A 287 -10.02 0.25 -0.76
CA GLN A 287 -11.03 1.24 -0.37
C GLN A 287 -11.94 0.72 0.76
N GLN A 288 -12.26 -0.56 0.78
CA GLN A 288 -13.04 -1.19 1.85
C GLN A 288 -12.26 -1.26 3.18
N ASN A 289 -10.93 -1.16 3.12
CA ASN A 289 -10.04 -1.20 4.28
C ASN A 289 -9.55 0.19 4.72
N ILE A 290 -10.06 1.27 4.14
CA ILE A 290 -9.71 2.62 4.57
C ILE A 290 -10.25 2.87 5.97
N GLN A 291 -9.35 3.24 6.86
CA GLN A 291 -9.70 3.74 8.19
C GLN A 291 -10.02 5.23 8.06
N PHE A 292 -11.26 5.58 8.38
CA PHE A 292 -11.65 6.98 8.41
C PHE A 292 -11.06 7.63 9.65
N GLU A 293 -10.12 8.52 9.43
CA GLU A 293 -9.56 9.34 10.50
C GLU A 293 -10.62 10.35 10.95
N THR A 294 -10.89 10.37 12.24
CA THR A 294 -11.85 11.31 12.80
C THR A 294 -11.14 12.64 13.05
N ILE A 295 -11.51 13.70 12.34
CA ILE A 295 -10.94 15.04 12.58
C ILE A 295 -11.11 15.39 14.07
N GLY A 296 -10.02 15.76 14.70
CA GLY A 296 -9.98 16.05 16.14
C GLY A 296 -9.51 14.88 17.01
N ASP A 297 -9.46 13.64 16.52
CA ASP A 297 -8.79 12.51 17.19
C ASP A 297 -7.33 12.48 16.73
N VAL A 298 -6.49 13.25 17.40
CA VAL A 298 -5.10 13.48 17.00
C VAL A 298 -4.11 12.54 17.68
N ASN A 299 -4.57 11.78 18.66
CA ASN A 299 -3.79 10.75 19.35
C ASN A 299 -4.16 9.33 18.91
N PHE A 300 -5.14 9.19 18.01
CA PHE A 300 -5.62 7.93 17.42
C PHE A 300 -6.17 6.93 18.42
N ASP A 301 -6.77 7.41 19.54
CA ASP A 301 -7.39 6.55 20.52
C ASP A 301 -8.89 6.26 20.25
N SER A 302 -9.40 6.74 19.11
CA SER A 302 -10.79 6.65 18.64
C SER A 302 -11.80 7.48 19.46
N PHE A 303 -11.31 8.38 20.30
CA PHE A 303 -12.15 9.28 21.09
C PHE A 303 -11.69 10.72 20.92
N ILE A 304 -12.56 11.61 20.51
CA ILE A 304 -12.27 13.05 20.56
C ILE A 304 -12.50 13.52 22.01
N ASN A 305 -11.43 13.97 22.68
CA ASN A 305 -11.49 14.35 24.08
C ASN A 305 -10.45 15.43 24.45
N VAL A 306 -10.29 15.71 25.74
CA VAL A 306 -9.35 16.74 26.22
C VAL A 306 -7.88 16.41 25.91
N GLN A 307 -7.53 15.14 25.73
CA GLN A 307 -6.15 14.77 25.37
C GLN A 307 -5.82 15.28 23.97
N ASP A 308 -6.74 15.15 23.02
CA ASP A 308 -6.56 15.68 21.66
C ASP A 308 -6.39 17.19 21.65
N LEU A 309 -7.19 17.88 22.45
CA LEU A 309 -7.07 19.33 22.62
C LEU A 309 -5.66 19.73 23.09
N LEU A 310 -5.04 18.98 24.00
CA LEU A 310 -3.67 19.25 24.44
C LEU A 310 -2.66 19.03 23.34
N TYR A 311 -2.80 17.98 22.53
CA TYR A 311 -1.95 17.73 21.37
C TYR A 311 -2.06 18.84 20.32
N ILE A 312 -3.28 19.31 20.01
CA ILE A 312 -3.51 20.42 19.08
C ILE A 312 -2.83 21.71 19.58
N ILE A 313 -2.97 22.02 20.86
CA ILE A 313 -2.34 23.19 21.48
C ILE A 313 -0.81 23.11 21.38
N ASP A 314 -0.22 21.98 21.72
CA ASP A 314 1.22 21.78 21.64
C ASP A 314 1.72 21.87 20.20
N TYR A 315 0.96 21.33 19.26
CA TYR A 315 1.27 21.35 17.83
C TYR A 315 1.26 22.77 17.26
N ILE A 316 0.23 23.56 17.55
CA ILE A 316 0.14 24.97 17.13
C ILE A 316 1.29 25.80 17.72
N ASN A 317 1.68 25.54 18.97
CA ASN A 317 2.78 26.24 19.64
C ASN A 317 4.17 25.86 19.11
N SER A 318 4.32 24.71 18.49
CA SER A 318 5.60 24.21 17.95
C SER A 318 5.97 24.76 16.58
N GLU A 319 5.15 25.63 15.97
CA GLU A 319 5.27 26.13 14.59
C GLU A 319 5.40 24.98 13.56
N SER A 320 4.74 23.84 13.82
CA SER A 320 4.78 22.65 12.99
C SER A 320 4.01 22.87 11.68
N GLN A 321 4.24 21.99 10.70
CA GLN A 321 3.54 22.04 9.41
C GLN A 321 2.05 21.74 9.60
N PHE A 322 1.21 22.23 8.66
CA PHE A 322 -0.22 21.93 8.66
C PHE A 322 -0.48 20.43 8.62
N TYR A 323 -1.34 19.95 9.51
CA TYR A 323 -1.85 18.58 9.50
C TYR A 323 -3.37 18.61 9.67
N PHE A 324 -4.10 17.98 8.75
CA PHE A 324 -5.54 18.18 8.62
C PHE A 324 -6.35 17.69 9.84
N LEU A 325 -5.88 16.70 10.59
CA LEU A 325 -6.57 16.25 11.80
C LEU A 325 -6.64 17.29 12.90
N TYR A 326 -5.74 18.28 12.87
CA TYR A 326 -5.72 19.41 13.80
C TYR A 326 -6.59 20.58 13.32
N ASP A 327 -6.98 20.59 12.03
CA ASP A 327 -7.86 21.58 11.42
C ASP A 327 -9.34 21.21 11.67
N PHE A 328 -9.79 21.45 12.89
CA PHE A 328 -11.09 20.98 13.35
C PHE A 328 -12.25 21.75 12.70
N ASP A 329 -12.04 23.00 12.31
CA ASP A 329 -13.04 23.82 11.57
C ASP A 329 -12.96 23.64 10.05
N GLN A 330 -12.01 22.85 9.54
CA GLN A 330 -11.81 22.47 8.14
C GLN A 330 -11.62 23.68 7.19
N ASN A 331 -10.96 24.71 7.67
CA ASN A 331 -10.71 25.92 6.89
C ASN A 331 -9.31 25.98 6.26
N TYR A 332 -8.50 24.92 6.39
CA TYR A 332 -7.11 24.80 5.92
C TYR A 332 -6.13 25.78 6.59
N ASN A 333 -6.47 26.27 7.77
CA ASN A 333 -5.61 27.16 8.56
C ASN A 333 -5.57 26.70 10.02
N LEU A 334 -4.50 26.06 10.39
CA LEU A 334 -4.32 25.62 11.77
C LEU A 334 -4.03 26.81 12.69
N ASN A 335 -4.96 27.09 13.61
CA ASN A 335 -4.89 28.26 14.51
C ASN A 335 -5.78 28.08 15.75
N ALA A 336 -5.91 29.15 16.55
CA ALA A 336 -6.70 29.10 17.76
C ALA A 336 -8.22 28.88 17.57
N ILE A 337 -8.73 29.02 16.33
CA ILE A 337 -10.15 28.77 16.04
C ILE A 337 -10.42 27.26 16.10
N ASP A 338 -9.49 26.41 15.63
CA ASP A 338 -9.59 24.96 15.72
C ASP A 338 -9.72 24.50 17.18
N ILE A 339 -8.91 25.09 18.05
CA ILE A 339 -8.98 24.85 19.50
C ILE A 339 -10.36 25.22 20.04
N ILE A 340 -10.89 26.38 19.66
CA ILE A 340 -12.20 26.88 20.12
C ILE A 340 -13.30 25.96 19.60
N THR A 341 -13.26 25.58 18.34
CA THR A 341 -14.25 24.70 17.69
C THR A 341 -14.25 23.32 18.34
N LEU A 342 -13.07 22.77 18.66
CA LEU A 342 -12.97 21.50 19.38
C LEU A 342 -13.50 21.62 20.82
N ILE A 343 -13.22 22.72 21.52
CA ILE A 343 -13.77 22.95 22.86
C ILE A 343 -15.30 23.00 22.81
N ASP A 344 -15.87 23.73 21.87
CA ASP A 344 -17.33 23.80 21.70
C ASP A 344 -17.92 22.43 21.45
N TYR A 345 -17.29 21.60 20.58
CA TYR A 345 -17.70 20.22 20.33
C TYR A 345 -17.65 19.34 21.60
N LEU A 346 -16.63 19.50 22.46
CA LEU A 346 -16.49 18.72 23.67
C LEU A 346 -17.46 19.13 24.80
N LEU A 347 -18.05 20.31 24.71
CA LEU A 347 -18.98 20.85 25.70
C LEU A 347 -20.45 20.59 25.36
N ASP A 348 -20.75 20.23 24.11
CA ASP A 348 -22.10 19.86 23.64
C ASP A 348 -22.41 18.37 23.91
#